data_a668f3a910e04fca13133677e379291b
#
_entry.id   a668f3a910e04fca13133677e379291b
#
_cell.length_a   1.000
_cell.length_b   1.000
_cell.length_c   1.000
_cell.angle_alpha   90.00
_cell.angle_beta   90.00
_cell.angle_gamma   90.00
#
_symmetry.space_group_name_H-M   'P 1'
#
loop_
_entity.id
_entity.type
_entity.pdbx_description
1 polymer ?
#
loop_
_entity_poly.entity_id
_entity_poly.type
_entity_poly.pdbx_seq_one_letter_code
_entity_poly.pdbx_strand_id
1 'polypeptide(L)'
;MPAAVYVGDGRIEVQELPVPEPRDGEALVEISHCGICGTDLHLVLEQYAAPGAVLGHEWAGTVAGTGERVVAAPLPGCGRCRACRRGRPSVCRRRRAPEYLSVSRGAFSRYVTVARERLVPVPAELSTRAAALTEPTAIALHTVNVSGVEPTDRVLVTGAGPVGLLTLAVLRARGIDDVTVSEPAPRRRQRALDVGARRAVTPEELPRAPMGRPVDEPFDVAFECSGNARAAESALDQLDTAGTLVFVGTGRELPRINHNRSIILELSIVGAYNYDDGGFAHALDLLASGAVPLDLLIEADDVGLGALLPAMHRLAAGEIPGKVMVCPY
;
A
#
# COMPACT_ATOMS: atom_id res chain seq x y z
N MET A 1 -14.11 3.36 -24.63
CA MET A 1 -14.27 3.22 -23.16
C MET A 1 -13.65 4.41 -22.46
N PRO A 2 -14.27 4.92 -21.38
CA PRO A 2 -13.66 6.01 -20.62
C PRO A 2 -12.38 5.55 -19.91
N ALA A 3 -11.38 6.43 -19.87
CA ALA A 3 -10.12 6.23 -19.17
C ALA A 3 -9.54 7.56 -18.69
N ALA A 4 -8.91 7.59 -17.52
CA ALA A 4 -8.18 8.73 -16.99
C ALA A 4 -6.74 8.70 -17.51
N VAL A 5 -6.42 9.53 -18.48
CA VAL A 5 -5.14 9.57 -19.18
C VAL A 5 -4.28 10.70 -18.61
N TYR A 6 -3.07 10.36 -18.16
CA TYR A 6 -2.09 11.38 -17.80
C TYR A 6 -1.57 12.08 -19.06
N VAL A 7 -1.73 13.39 -19.14
CA VAL A 7 -1.36 14.17 -20.33
C VAL A 7 -0.09 15.01 -20.15
N GLY A 8 0.59 14.86 -19.01
CA GLY A 8 1.76 15.65 -18.64
C GLY A 8 1.42 16.78 -17.67
N ASP A 9 2.45 17.43 -17.14
CA ASP A 9 2.34 18.61 -16.27
C ASP A 9 1.40 18.44 -15.05
N GLY A 10 1.36 17.23 -14.47
CA GLY A 10 0.50 16.91 -13.35
C GLY A 10 -1.00 16.87 -13.70
N ARG A 11 -1.37 16.76 -14.99
CA ARG A 11 -2.76 16.78 -15.45
C ARG A 11 -3.24 15.42 -15.89
N ILE A 12 -4.51 15.15 -15.61
CA ILE A 12 -5.26 13.97 -16.04
C ILE A 12 -6.48 14.44 -16.82
N GLU A 13 -6.73 13.81 -17.96
CA GLU A 13 -7.93 14.03 -18.77
C GLU A 13 -8.70 12.73 -18.94
N VAL A 14 -10.01 12.80 -18.84
CA VAL A 14 -10.87 11.65 -19.18
C VAL A 14 -11.03 11.62 -20.69
N GLN A 15 -10.58 10.54 -21.30
CA GLN A 15 -10.60 10.35 -22.75
C GLN A 15 -11.33 9.05 -23.11
N GLU A 16 -11.92 9.02 -24.31
CA GLU A 16 -12.48 7.79 -24.89
C GLU A 16 -11.38 7.02 -25.61
N LEU A 17 -11.01 5.86 -25.05
CA LEU A 17 -10.04 4.95 -25.66
C LEU A 17 -10.75 3.74 -26.28
N PRO A 18 -10.14 3.06 -27.26
CA PRO A 18 -10.63 1.75 -27.73
C PRO A 18 -10.70 0.75 -26.58
N VAL A 19 -11.71 -0.11 -26.58
CA VAL A 19 -11.74 -1.26 -25.66
C VAL A 19 -10.59 -2.21 -26.04
N PRO A 20 -9.71 -2.60 -25.10
CA PRO A 20 -8.59 -3.47 -25.45
C PRO A 20 -9.09 -4.87 -25.82
N GLU A 21 -8.50 -5.46 -26.84
CA GLU A 21 -8.77 -6.85 -27.24
C GLU A 21 -7.83 -7.78 -26.49
N PRO A 22 -8.37 -8.80 -25.76
CA PRO A 22 -7.53 -9.78 -25.07
C PRO A 22 -6.81 -10.68 -26.08
N ARG A 23 -5.53 -10.92 -25.88
CA ARG A 23 -4.73 -11.89 -26.63
C ARG A 23 -5.01 -13.30 -26.13
N ASP A 24 -4.47 -14.31 -26.83
CA ASP A 24 -4.51 -15.70 -26.38
C ASP A 24 -3.93 -15.81 -24.97
N GLY A 25 -4.68 -16.43 -24.05
CA GLY A 25 -4.31 -16.53 -22.63
C GLY A 25 -4.63 -15.32 -21.75
N GLU A 26 -5.17 -14.24 -22.33
CA GLU A 26 -5.66 -13.08 -21.56
C GLU A 26 -7.20 -13.14 -21.36
N ALA A 27 -7.67 -12.36 -20.42
CA ALA A 27 -9.08 -12.05 -20.22
C ALA A 27 -9.29 -10.54 -20.27
N LEU A 28 -10.44 -10.11 -20.80
CA LEU A 28 -10.95 -8.76 -20.65
C LEU A 28 -11.67 -8.69 -19.30
N VAL A 29 -11.29 -7.72 -18.48
CA VAL A 29 -11.90 -7.49 -17.15
C VAL A 29 -12.53 -6.10 -17.14
N GLU A 30 -13.82 -6.05 -16.79
CA GLU A 30 -14.50 -4.81 -16.49
C GLU A 30 -14.18 -4.41 -15.04
N ILE A 31 -13.56 -3.24 -14.88
CA ILE A 31 -13.14 -2.75 -13.56
C ILE A 31 -14.36 -2.23 -12.81
N SER A 32 -14.59 -2.78 -11.63
CA SER A 32 -15.61 -2.29 -10.71
C SER A 32 -15.09 -1.10 -9.90
N HIS A 33 -13.96 -1.29 -9.23
CA HIS A 33 -13.33 -0.29 -8.37
C HIS A 33 -11.81 -0.38 -8.48
N CYS A 34 -11.16 0.79 -8.38
CA CYS A 34 -9.71 0.89 -8.29
C CYS A 34 -9.31 1.87 -7.19
N GLY A 35 -8.50 1.44 -6.24
CA GLY A 35 -7.96 2.30 -5.18
C GLY A 35 -6.92 3.30 -5.72
N ILE A 36 -6.84 4.47 -5.10
CA ILE A 36 -5.76 5.44 -5.35
C ILE A 36 -4.60 5.10 -4.42
N CYS A 37 -3.42 4.83 -4.98
CA CYS A 37 -2.18 4.54 -4.27
C CYS A 37 -1.28 5.77 -4.12
N GLY A 38 -0.42 5.79 -3.10
CA GLY A 38 0.67 6.77 -2.99
C GLY A 38 1.58 6.80 -4.23
N THR A 39 1.80 5.64 -4.86
CA THR A 39 2.53 5.54 -6.13
C THR A 39 1.88 6.35 -7.25
N ASP A 40 0.55 6.34 -7.35
CA ASP A 40 -0.17 7.14 -8.35
C ASP A 40 0.03 8.64 -8.10
N LEU A 41 0.04 9.06 -6.81
CA LEU A 41 0.32 10.45 -6.44
C LEU A 41 1.73 10.87 -6.90
N HIS A 42 2.75 10.06 -6.63
CA HIS A 42 4.12 10.32 -7.07
C HIS A 42 4.21 10.38 -8.61
N LEU A 43 3.58 9.43 -9.30
CA LEU A 43 3.62 9.38 -10.76
C LEU A 43 2.96 10.61 -11.41
N VAL A 44 1.84 11.09 -10.86
CA VAL A 44 1.07 12.21 -11.41
C VAL A 44 1.57 13.56 -10.89
N LEU A 45 1.54 13.75 -9.56
CA LEU A 45 1.79 15.07 -8.96
C LEU A 45 3.27 15.48 -9.00
N GLU A 46 4.17 14.49 -9.00
CA GLU A 46 5.61 14.72 -9.14
C GLU A 46 6.11 14.50 -10.59
N GLN A 47 5.20 14.24 -11.52
CA GLN A 47 5.44 14.18 -12.97
C GLN A 47 6.42 13.08 -13.40
N TYR A 48 6.38 11.91 -12.75
CA TYR A 48 7.16 10.74 -13.16
C TYR A 48 6.48 9.88 -14.23
N ALA A 49 5.15 10.00 -14.38
CA ALA A 49 4.44 9.27 -15.42
C ALA A 49 4.76 9.82 -16.81
N ALA A 50 4.77 8.96 -17.81
CA ALA A 50 4.86 9.38 -19.21
C ALA A 50 3.48 9.86 -19.71
N PRO A 51 3.40 10.95 -20.51
CA PRO A 51 2.15 11.33 -21.17
C PRO A 51 1.57 10.16 -21.97
N GLY A 52 0.25 9.99 -21.90
CA GLY A 52 -0.48 8.85 -22.45
C GLY A 52 -0.65 7.66 -21.49
N ALA A 53 -0.05 7.70 -20.31
CA ALA A 53 -0.22 6.64 -19.31
C ALA A 53 -1.63 6.64 -18.70
N VAL A 54 -2.21 5.45 -18.56
CA VAL A 54 -3.36 5.18 -17.70
C VAL A 54 -2.85 4.42 -16.49
N LEU A 55 -3.05 4.98 -15.29
CA LEU A 55 -2.56 4.43 -14.02
C LEU A 55 -3.65 3.61 -13.31
N GLY A 56 -3.41 3.25 -12.06
CA GLY A 56 -4.30 2.44 -11.22
C GLY A 56 -3.91 0.96 -11.23
N HIS A 57 -3.62 0.42 -10.05
CA HIS A 57 -3.13 -0.95 -9.88
C HIS A 57 -3.76 -1.69 -8.68
N GLU A 58 -4.57 -1.01 -7.89
CA GLU A 58 -5.30 -1.56 -6.74
C GLU A 58 -6.77 -1.80 -7.12
N TRP A 59 -7.06 -2.87 -7.86
CA TRP A 59 -8.38 -3.02 -8.46
C TRP A 59 -9.03 -4.38 -8.25
N ALA A 60 -10.35 -4.38 -8.34
CA ALA A 60 -11.17 -5.57 -8.53
C ALA A 60 -12.18 -5.32 -9.65
N GLY A 61 -12.56 -6.38 -10.33
CA GLY A 61 -13.47 -6.30 -11.47
C GLY A 61 -14.15 -7.62 -11.77
N THR A 62 -14.77 -7.69 -12.95
CA THR A 62 -15.53 -8.84 -13.42
C THR A 62 -15.03 -9.24 -14.80
N VAL A 63 -14.74 -10.53 -14.98
CA VAL A 63 -14.32 -11.08 -16.29
C VAL A 63 -15.48 -10.97 -17.27
N ALA A 64 -15.25 -10.29 -18.39
CA ALA A 64 -16.25 -10.13 -19.43
C ALA A 64 -16.63 -11.51 -20.02
N GLY A 65 -17.93 -11.73 -20.15
CA GLY A 65 -18.50 -12.99 -20.70
C GLY A 65 -18.69 -14.11 -19.68
N THR A 66 -17.96 -14.18 -18.56
CA THR A 66 -18.17 -15.19 -17.51
C THR A 66 -18.87 -14.65 -16.28
N GLY A 67 -18.74 -13.36 -15.99
CA GLY A 67 -19.26 -12.76 -14.77
C GLY A 67 -18.46 -13.06 -13.50
N GLU A 68 -17.30 -13.72 -13.61
CA GLU A 68 -16.42 -14.06 -12.50
C GLU A 68 -15.80 -12.81 -11.89
N ARG A 69 -15.95 -12.63 -10.57
CA ARG A 69 -15.34 -11.52 -9.84
C ARG A 69 -13.90 -11.82 -9.51
N VAL A 70 -12.97 -10.95 -9.87
CA VAL A 70 -11.53 -11.21 -9.80
C VAL A 70 -10.73 -10.00 -9.33
N VAL A 71 -9.56 -10.29 -8.77
CA VAL A 71 -8.40 -9.40 -8.69
C VAL A 71 -7.25 -9.99 -9.49
N ALA A 72 -6.15 -9.26 -9.72
CA ALA A 72 -5.00 -9.81 -10.43
C ALA A 72 -3.73 -9.79 -9.58
N ALA A 73 -3.25 -10.95 -9.22
CA ALA A 73 -1.97 -11.13 -8.56
C ALA A 73 -0.80 -10.88 -9.53
N PRO A 74 0.38 -10.46 -9.04
CA PRO A 74 1.60 -10.50 -9.83
C PRO A 74 1.95 -11.95 -10.18
N LEU A 75 2.72 -12.13 -11.27
CA LEU A 75 3.30 -13.43 -11.57
C LEU A 75 4.19 -13.90 -10.42
N PRO A 76 4.21 -15.21 -10.12
CA PRO A 76 5.06 -15.76 -9.06
C PRO A 76 6.54 -15.52 -9.35
N GLY A 77 7.37 -15.59 -8.33
CA GLY A 77 8.82 -15.54 -8.46
C GLY A 77 9.35 -16.65 -9.37
N CYS A 78 10.46 -16.42 -10.08
CA CYS A 78 10.98 -17.40 -11.04
C CYS A 78 11.60 -18.66 -10.41
N GLY A 79 11.63 -18.80 -9.09
CA GLY A 79 12.20 -19.92 -8.32
C GLY A 79 13.72 -20.10 -8.42
N ARG A 80 14.39 -19.55 -9.43
CA ARG A 80 15.81 -19.84 -9.79
C ARG A 80 16.81 -18.69 -9.59
N CYS A 81 16.37 -17.46 -9.46
CA CYS A 81 17.28 -16.34 -9.15
C CYS A 81 17.71 -16.37 -7.68
N ARG A 82 18.76 -15.63 -7.35
CA ARG A 82 19.32 -15.60 -5.98
C ARG A 82 18.27 -15.17 -4.95
N ALA A 83 17.42 -14.19 -5.27
CA ALA A 83 16.36 -13.73 -4.38
C ALA A 83 15.33 -14.85 -4.09
N CYS A 84 14.81 -15.50 -5.14
CA CYS A 84 13.85 -16.60 -4.98
C CYS A 84 14.43 -17.77 -4.18
N ARG A 85 15.69 -18.17 -4.45
CA ARG A 85 16.36 -19.23 -3.69
C ARG A 85 16.60 -18.90 -2.21
N ARG A 86 16.54 -17.62 -1.84
CA ARG A 86 16.63 -17.13 -0.46
C ARG A 86 15.25 -16.88 0.18
N GLY A 87 14.16 -17.36 -0.45
CA GLY A 87 12.81 -17.14 0.04
C GLY A 87 12.30 -15.68 -0.07
N ARG A 88 12.89 -14.89 -0.98
CA ARG A 88 12.51 -13.47 -1.20
C ARG A 88 12.00 -13.27 -2.64
N PRO A 89 10.86 -13.91 -3.02
CA PRO A 89 10.31 -13.79 -4.36
C PRO A 89 9.78 -12.39 -4.70
N SER A 90 9.41 -11.59 -3.67
CA SER A 90 9.02 -10.19 -3.81
C SER A 90 10.02 -9.36 -4.62
N VAL A 91 11.31 -9.63 -4.49
CA VAL A 91 12.40 -8.95 -5.21
C VAL A 91 13.02 -9.82 -6.30
N CYS A 92 12.21 -10.66 -6.95
CA CYS A 92 12.65 -11.51 -8.05
C CYS A 92 13.17 -10.68 -9.23
N ARG A 93 14.43 -10.91 -9.64
CA ARG A 93 15.07 -10.16 -10.75
C ARG A 93 14.41 -10.36 -12.12
N ARG A 94 13.51 -11.35 -12.27
CA ARG A 94 12.79 -11.65 -13.51
C ARG A 94 11.35 -11.16 -13.50
N ARG A 95 10.85 -10.66 -12.38
CA ARG A 95 9.59 -9.92 -12.37
C ARG A 95 9.79 -8.67 -13.21
N ARG A 96 8.98 -8.51 -14.24
CA ARG A 96 8.95 -7.29 -15.04
C ARG A 96 8.43 -6.15 -14.16
N ALA A 97 8.81 -4.94 -14.50
CA ALA A 97 8.18 -3.76 -13.92
C ALA A 97 6.64 -3.89 -14.05
N PRO A 98 5.89 -3.48 -13.03
CA PRO A 98 4.44 -3.56 -13.07
C PRO A 98 3.87 -2.91 -14.34
N GLU A 99 2.88 -3.55 -14.94
CA GLU A 99 2.30 -3.11 -16.22
C GLU A 99 1.65 -1.72 -16.13
N TYR A 100 1.26 -1.29 -14.90
CA TYR A 100 0.74 0.06 -14.67
C TYR A 100 1.77 1.18 -14.88
N LEU A 101 3.07 0.85 -14.91
CA LEU A 101 4.11 1.80 -15.31
C LEU A 101 4.27 1.88 -16.84
N SER A 102 3.63 0.98 -17.58
CA SER A 102 3.61 1.03 -19.03
C SER A 102 2.39 1.81 -19.53
N VAL A 103 2.58 2.55 -20.61
CA VAL A 103 1.55 3.37 -21.25
C VAL A 103 0.29 2.55 -21.54
N SER A 104 -0.87 3.04 -21.10
CA SER A 104 -2.22 2.62 -21.51
C SER A 104 -2.80 1.30 -20.96
N ARG A 105 -2.43 0.83 -19.76
CA ARG A 105 -2.97 -0.45 -19.24
C ARG A 105 -3.45 -0.43 -17.79
N GLY A 106 -3.51 0.72 -17.13
CA GLY A 106 -3.95 0.81 -15.73
C GLY A 106 -5.47 0.79 -15.57
N ALA A 107 -5.91 0.54 -14.35
CA ALA A 107 -7.31 0.34 -14.02
C ALA A 107 -8.09 1.63 -13.68
N PHE A 108 -7.48 2.81 -13.87
CA PHE A 108 -8.27 4.04 -13.99
C PHE A 108 -8.90 4.15 -15.39
N SER A 109 -9.45 3.01 -15.84
CA SER A 109 -10.19 2.83 -17.08
C SER A 109 -11.24 1.75 -16.89
N ARG A 110 -12.26 1.75 -17.75
CA ARG A 110 -13.37 0.80 -17.62
C ARG A 110 -12.95 -0.66 -17.85
N TYR A 111 -12.04 -0.92 -18.77
CA TYR A 111 -11.59 -2.28 -19.09
C TYR A 111 -10.07 -2.38 -19.11
N VAL A 112 -9.58 -3.53 -18.65
CA VAL A 112 -8.17 -3.93 -18.76
C VAL A 112 -8.07 -5.35 -19.31
N THR A 113 -6.96 -5.69 -19.99
CA THR A 113 -6.62 -7.08 -20.33
C THR A 113 -5.59 -7.62 -19.36
N VAL A 114 -5.79 -8.85 -18.89
CA VAL A 114 -4.94 -9.49 -17.88
C VAL A 114 -4.71 -10.96 -18.25
N ALA A 115 -3.48 -11.43 -18.10
CA ALA A 115 -3.18 -12.85 -18.25
C ALA A 115 -4.04 -13.69 -17.28
N ARG A 116 -4.75 -14.70 -17.78
CA ARG A 116 -5.68 -15.52 -16.99
C ARG A 116 -5.02 -16.17 -15.78
N GLU A 117 -3.75 -16.56 -15.90
CA GLU A 117 -2.96 -17.15 -14.82
C GLU A 117 -2.72 -16.20 -13.61
N ARG A 118 -2.98 -14.91 -13.79
CA ARG A 118 -2.87 -13.88 -12.73
C ARG A 118 -4.19 -13.64 -12.01
N LEU A 119 -5.31 -14.09 -12.57
CA LEU A 119 -6.63 -13.86 -11.99
C LEU A 119 -6.82 -14.71 -10.73
N VAL A 120 -7.26 -14.04 -9.67
CA VAL A 120 -7.60 -14.69 -8.40
C VAL A 120 -9.07 -14.40 -8.14
N PRO A 121 -9.90 -15.44 -7.97
CA PRO A 121 -11.33 -15.28 -7.70
C PRO A 121 -11.56 -14.53 -6.38
N VAL A 122 -12.53 -13.62 -6.38
CA VAL A 122 -12.97 -12.92 -5.17
C VAL A 122 -13.95 -13.82 -4.41
N PRO A 123 -13.75 -14.08 -3.09
CA PRO A 123 -14.70 -14.81 -2.26
C PRO A 123 -16.13 -14.25 -2.36
N ALA A 124 -17.12 -15.14 -2.23
CA ALA A 124 -18.53 -14.78 -2.44
C ALA A 124 -19.02 -13.73 -1.45
N GLU A 125 -18.54 -13.78 -0.22
CA GLU A 125 -18.86 -12.88 0.90
C GLU A 125 -18.21 -11.50 0.79
N LEU A 126 -17.14 -11.35 -0.03
CA LEU A 126 -16.44 -10.08 -0.19
C LEU A 126 -16.99 -9.31 -1.39
N SER A 127 -17.35 -8.03 -1.21
CA SER A 127 -17.74 -7.17 -2.32
C SER A 127 -16.53 -6.84 -3.23
N THR A 128 -16.79 -6.57 -4.52
CA THR A 128 -15.70 -6.12 -5.43
C THR A 128 -15.07 -4.80 -4.97
N ARG A 129 -15.84 -3.94 -4.32
CA ARG A 129 -15.34 -2.69 -3.74
C ARG A 129 -14.30 -2.97 -2.65
N ALA A 130 -14.60 -3.88 -1.72
CA ALA A 130 -13.67 -4.29 -0.68
C ALA A 130 -12.48 -5.11 -1.26
N ALA A 131 -12.73 -5.94 -2.27
CA ALA A 131 -11.67 -6.70 -2.93
C ALA A 131 -10.62 -5.82 -3.64
N ALA A 132 -10.93 -4.58 -3.99
CA ALA A 132 -9.94 -3.63 -4.50
C ALA A 132 -8.84 -3.29 -3.48
N LEU A 133 -9.06 -3.55 -2.17
CA LEU A 133 -8.02 -3.48 -1.14
C LEU A 133 -7.01 -4.64 -1.16
N THR A 134 -7.21 -5.67 -1.99
CA THR A 134 -6.34 -6.87 -1.97
C THR A 134 -4.87 -6.52 -2.18
N GLU A 135 -4.58 -5.68 -3.17
CA GLU A 135 -3.20 -5.28 -3.46
C GLU A 135 -2.54 -4.59 -2.26
N PRO A 136 -3.07 -3.46 -1.73
CA PRO A 136 -2.41 -2.79 -0.60
C PRO A 136 -2.45 -3.60 0.69
N THR A 137 -3.42 -4.52 0.88
CA THR A 137 -3.41 -5.47 1.99
C THR A 137 -2.27 -6.49 1.86
N ALA A 138 -1.98 -6.96 0.64
CA ALA A 138 -0.84 -7.83 0.39
C ALA A 138 0.50 -7.13 0.67
N ILE A 139 0.61 -5.81 0.36
CA ILE A 139 1.75 -4.98 0.78
C ILE A 139 1.88 -4.97 2.32
N ALA A 140 0.79 -4.69 3.05
CA ALA A 140 0.79 -4.62 4.50
C ALA A 140 1.15 -5.98 5.14
N LEU A 141 0.61 -7.08 4.62
CA LEU A 141 0.95 -8.44 5.05
C LEU A 141 2.45 -8.73 4.87
N HIS A 142 2.99 -8.44 3.68
CA HIS A 142 4.43 -8.62 3.42
C HIS A 142 5.28 -7.76 4.34
N THR A 143 4.88 -6.52 4.57
CA THR A 143 5.55 -5.57 5.46
C THR A 143 5.66 -6.12 6.88
N VAL A 144 4.55 -6.65 7.41
CA VAL A 144 4.53 -7.27 8.74
C VAL A 144 5.32 -8.59 8.75
N ASN A 145 5.28 -9.38 7.66
CA ASN A 145 6.06 -10.63 7.55
C ASN A 145 7.58 -10.41 7.61
N VAL A 146 8.09 -9.36 6.96
CA VAL A 146 9.55 -9.11 6.92
C VAL A 146 10.10 -8.43 8.17
N SER A 147 9.23 -7.91 9.04
CA SER A 147 9.66 -7.21 10.26
C SER A 147 10.14 -8.14 11.36
N GLY A 148 9.64 -9.38 11.39
CA GLY A 148 9.87 -10.30 12.49
C GLY A 148 9.10 -9.94 13.77
N VAL A 149 8.10 -9.05 13.68
CA VAL A 149 7.31 -8.59 14.85
C VAL A 149 6.59 -9.75 15.52
N GLU A 150 6.60 -9.74 16.86
CA GLU A 150 5.97 -10.74 17.72
C GLU A 150 4.77 -10.13 18.49
N PRO A 151 3.82 -10.95 19.00
CA PRO A 151 2.61 -10.45 19.68
C PRO A 151 2.87 -9.59 20.94
N THR A 152 4.03 -9.73 21.56
CA THR A 152 4.41 -9.00 22.78
C THR A 152 5.12 -7.68 22.49
N ASP A 153 5.46 -7.43 21.22
CA ASP A 153 6.25 -6.26 20.83
C ASP A 153 5.45 -4.97 20.97
N ARG A 154 6.16 -3.91 21.32
CA ARG A 154 5.70 -2.53 21.22
C ARG A 154 6.01 -1.99 19.83
N VAL A 155 4.99 -1.55 19.14
CA VAL A 155 5.10 -1.17 17.72
C VAL A 155 4.81 0.30 17.50
N LEU A 156 5.65 0.96 16.71
CA LEU A 156 5.42 2.29 16.18
C LEU A 156 5.08 2.22 14.69
N VAL A 157 3.99 2.86 14.27
CA VAL A 157 3.69 3.11 12.86
C VAL A 157 3.77 4.60 12.60
N THR A 158 4.65 5.04 11.69
CA THR A 158 4.71 6.44 11.27
C THR A 158 3.95 6.64 9.97
N GLY A 159 2.94 7.54 10.01
CA GLY A 159 1.98 7.78 8.94
C GLY A 159 0.72 6.93 9.08
N ALA A 160 -0.44 7.60 9.12
CA ALA A 160 -1.77 6.98 9.13
C ALA A 160 -2.51 7.21 7.80
N GLY A 161 -1.78 7.17 6.70
CA GLY A 161 -2.35 7.03 5.35
C GLY A 161 -2.84 5.61 5.09
N PRO A 162 -3.37 5.31 3.89
CA PRO A 162 -3.95 3.99 3.59
C PRO A 162 -3.02 2.81 3.91
N VAL A 163 -1.72 2.90 3.60
CA VAL A 163 -0.76 1.82 3.89
C VAL A 163 -0.52 1.68 5.41
N GLY A 164 -0.37 2.80 6.13
CA GLY A 164 -0.19 2.74 7.58
C GLY A 164 -1.40 2.19 8.31
N LEU A 165 -2.63 2.57 7.90
CA LEU A 165 -3.88 2.02 8.44
C LEU A 165 -4.04 0.53 8.13
N LEU A 166 -3.67 0.07 6.94
CA LEU A 166 -3.67 -1.35 6.59
C LEU A 166 -2.61 -2.13 7.38
N THR A 167 -1.41 -1.57 7.56
CA THR A 167 -0.36 -2.17 8.40
C THR A 167 -0.86 -2.32 9.85
N LEU A 168 -1.48 -1.27 10.41
CA LEU A 168 -2.12 -1.33 11.73
C LEU A 168 -3.20 -2.42 11.79
N ALA A 169 -4.10 -2.48 10.79
CA ALA A 169 -5.16 -3.49 10.76
C ALA A 169 -4.61 -4.92 10.69
N VAL A 170 -3.54 -5.16 9.92
CA VAL A 170 -2.84 -6.45 9.86
C VAL A 170 -2.18 -6.80 11.20
N LEU A 171 -1.52 -5.84 11.86
CA LEU A 171 -0.95 -6.02 13.18
C LEU A 171 -2.03 -6.43 14.19
N ARG A 172 -3.16 -5.71 14.23
CA ARG A 172 -4.30 -6.01 15.08
C ARG A 172 -4.88 -7.41 14.81
N ALA A 173 -5.05 -7.77 13.54
CA ALA A 173 -5.53 -9.09 13.15
C ALA A 173 -4.58 -10.23 13.58
N ARG A 174 -3.30 -9.93 13.82
CA ARG A 174 -2.29 -10.87 14.37
C ARG A 174 -2.18 -10.85 15.89
N GLY A 175 -3.00 -10.08 16.60
CA GLY A 175 -2.99 -9.99 18.06
C GLY A 175 -1.88 -9.10 18.62
N ILE A 176 -1.30 -8.21 17.82
CA ILE A 176 -0.35 -7.21 18.27
C ILE A 176 -1.14 -5.99 18.74
N ASP A 177 -1.21 -5.79 20.05
CA ASP A 177 -2.10 -4.82 20.70
C ASP A 177 -1.42 -3.50 21.05
N ASP A 178 -0.11 -3.51 21.33
CA ASP A 178 0.63 -2.31 21.74
C ASP A 178 1.15 -1.55 20.50
N VAL A 179 0.24 -0.98 19.73
CA VAL A 179 0.58 -0.19 18.54
C VAL A 179 0.32 1.29 18.79
N THR A 180 1.38 2.09 18.67
CA THR A 180 1.32 3.56 18.65
C THR A 180 1.44 4.04 17.20
N VAL A 181 0.59 4.99 16.80
CA VAL A 181 0.64 5.61 15.47
C VAL A 181 1.07 7.06 15.61
N SER A 182 2.10 7.48 14.87
CA SER A 182 2.53 8.87 14.77
C SER A 182 2.08 9.49 13.45
N GLU A 183 1.23 10.53 13.53
CA GLU A 183 0.60 11.15 12.35
C GLU A 183 0.30 12.64 12.64
N PRO A 184 0.70 13.59 11.79
CA PRO A 184 0.43 15.02 12.02
C PRO A 184 -1.04 15.41 11.82
N ALA A 185 -1.81 14.75 10.93
CA ALA A 185 -3.17 15.12 10.60
C ALA A 185 -4.18 14.61 11.66
N PRO A 186 -4.97 15.48 12.31
CA PRO A 186 -5.87 15.05 13.40
C PRO A 186 -6.91 14.02 12.98
N ARG A 187 -7.47 14.17 11.77
CA ARG A 187 -8.47 13.21 11.24
C ARG A 187 -7.87 11.83 11.03
N ARG A 188 -6.62 11.76 10.54
CA ARG A 188 -5.90 10.50 10.35
C ARG A 188 -5.53 9.86 11.69
N ARG A 189 -5.14 10.66 12.70
CA ARG A 189 -4.90 10.12 14.06
C ARG A 189 -6.17 9.51 14.64
N GLN A 190 -7.33 10.21 14.52
CA GLN A 190 -8.59 9.65 14.99
C GLN A 190 -8.92 8.33 14.27
N ARG A 191 -8.76 8.28 12.93
CA ARG A 191 -8.97 7.05 12.16
C ARG A 191 -8.06 5.91 12.63
N ALA A 192 -6.80 6.19 12.99
CA ALA A 192 -5.90 5.17 13.53
C ALA A 192 -6.40 4.62 14.88
N LEU A 193 -6.93 5.47 15.76
CA LEU A 193 -7.58 5.02 17.01
C LEU A 193 -8.80 4.15 16.73
N ASP A 194 -9.64 4.56 15.79
CA ASP A 194 -10.86 3.81 15.41
C ASP A 194 -10.50 2.43 14.81
N VAL A 195 -9.40 2.32 14.06
CA VAL A 195 -8.88 1.05 13.50
C VAL A 195 -8.27 0.15 14.59
N GLY A 196 -7.93 0.71 15.76
CA GLY A 196 -7.46 -0.06 16.90
C GLY A 196 -6.04 0.24 17.36
N ALA A 197 -5.46 1.39 16.99
CA ALA A 197 -4.21 1.84 17.62
C ALA A 197 -4.44 2.07 19.12
N ARG A 198 -3.52 1.60 19.95
CA ARG A 198 -3.56 1.86 21.41
C ARG A 198 -3.33 3.34 21.70
N ARG A 199 -2.48 4.00 20.92
CA ARG A 199 -2.19 5.43 21.03
C ARG A 199 -2.04 6.03 19.61
N ALA A 200 -2.46 7.28 19.43
CA ALA A 200 -2.16 8.05 18.25
C ALA A 200 -1.63 9.43 18.69
N VAL A 201 -0.42 9.75 18.26
CA VAL A 201 0.34 10.93 18.71
C VAL A 201 0.75 11.78 17.51
N THR A 202 1.09 13.05 17.77
CA THR A 202 1.79 13.86 16.76
C THR A 202 3.28 13.53 16.75
N PRO A 203 4.02 13.82 15.67
CA PRO A 203 5.47 13.61 15.65
C PRO A 203 6.22 14.36 16.77
N GLU A 204 5.69 15.51 17.19
CA GLU A 204 6.30 16.38 18.24
C GLU A 204 6.13 15.81 19.64
N GLU A 205 5.17 14.91 19.86
CA GLU A 205 4.95 14.19 21.14
C GLU A 205 5.92 13.04 21.32
N LEU A 206 6.61 12.59 20.25
CA LEU A 206 7.65 11.57 20.39
C LEU A 206 8.88 12.16 21.07
N PRO A 207 9.44 11.46 22.11
CA PRO A 207 10.58 11.99 22.84
C PRO A 207 11.83 12.09 21.98
N ARG A 208 12.70 13.04 22.32
CA ARG A 208 14.03 13.11 21.68
C ARG A 208 14.89 11.96 22.18
N ALA A 209 15.51 11.26 21.24
CA ALA A 209 16.41 10.19 21.56
C ALA A 209 17.67 10.69 22.28
N PRO A 210 18.02 10.12 23.44
CA PRO A 210 19.30 10.39 24.09
C PRO A 210 20.45 9.76 23.29
N MET A 211 21.65 10.33 23.45
CA MET A 211 22.82 9.75 22.79
C MET A 211 23.15 8.37 23.34
N GLY A 212 23.25 7.37 22.47
CA GLY A 212 23.75 6.04 22.77
C GLY A 212 22.89 5.15 23.66
N ARG A 213 21.63 5.51 23.90
CA ARG A 213 20.67 4.68 24.63
C ARG A 213 19.25 4.86 24.09
N PRO A 214 18.33 3.90 24.33
CA PRO A 214 16.91 4.04 23.99
C PRO A 214 16.24 5.22 24.71
N VAL A 215 15.08 5.63 24.23
CA VAL A 215 14.13 6.50 24.94
C VAL A 215 13.55 5.73 26.14
N ASP A 216 12.83 6.40 27.05
CA ASP A 216 12.31 5.74 28.28
C ASP A 216 11.22 4.68 27.97
N GLU A 217 10.44 4.88 26.92
CA GLU A 217 9.44 3.92 26.46
C GLU A 217 9.68 3.54 24.99
N PRO A 218 10.72 2.73 24.70
CA PRO A 218 11.11 2.43 23.32
C PRO A 218 10.15 1.45 22.63
N PHE A 219 10.33 1.29 21.32
CA PHE A 219 9.60 0.34 20.50
C PHE A 219 10.53 -0.74 19.97
N ASP A 220 10.04 -1.98 19.91
CA ASP A 220 10.77 -3.11 19.37
C ASP A 220 10.81 -3.05 17.84
N VAL A 221 9.68 -2.65 17.22
CA VAL A 221 9.55 -2.52 15.77
C VAL A 221 8.91 -1.18 15.39
N ALA A 222 9.46 -0.53 14.38
CA ALA A 222 8.87 0.66 13.79
C ALA A 222 8.61 0.45 12.28
N PHE A 223 7.41 0.81 11.81
CA PHE A 223 7.02 0.79 10.41
C PHE A 223 6.94 2.21 9.88
N GLU A 224 7.80 2.54 8.93
CA GLU A 224 7.75 3.83 8.25
C GLU A 224 6.86 3.71 7.00
N CYS A 225 5.63 4.23 7.09
CA CYS A 225 4.59 4.14 6.06
C CYS A 225 4.27 5.48 5.38
N SER A 226 4.91 6.57 5.80
CA SER A 226 4.61 7.92 5.30
C SER A 226 5.45 8.34 4.09
N GLY A 227 6.64 7.74 3.91
CA GLY A 227 7.64 8.19 2.94
C GLY A 227 8.29 9.54 3.29
N ASN A 228 8.10 10.02 4.52
CA ASN A 228 8.68 11.29 4.99
C ASN A 228 10.03 11.06 5.67
N ALA A 229 11.06 11.76 5.22
CA ALA A 229 12.42 11.60 5.74
C ALA A 229 12.50 11.84 7.25
N ARG A 230 11.81 12.86 7.78
CA ARG A 230 11.82 13.16 9.23
C ARG A 230 11.07 12.09 10.03
N ALA A 231 9.99 11.54 9.48
CA ALA A 231 9.27 10.43 10.11
C ALA A 231 10.16 9.18 10.22
N ALA A 232 10.95 8.90 9.17
CA ALA A 232 11.93 7.82 9.17
C ALA A 232 13.05 8.02 10.20
N GLU A 233 13.58 9.24 10.30
CA GLU A 233 14.58 9.63 11.29
C GLU A 233 14.02 9.46 12.73
N SER A 234 12.80 9.97 12.95
CA SER A 234 12.10 9.85 14.23
C SER A 234 11.80 8.41 14.58
N ALA A 235 11.33 7.59 13.63
CA ALA A 235 11.06 6.17 13.86
C ALA A 235 12.30 5.41 14.32
N LEU A 236 13.47 5.64 13.68
CA LEU A 236 14.74 5.06 14.11
C LEU A 236 15.11 5.48 15.55
N ASP A 237 14.86 6.75 15.87
CA ASP A 237 15.18 7.30 17.19
C ASP A 237 14.35 6.70 18.32
N GLN A 238 13.19 6.16 18.03
CA GLN A 238 12.29 5.56 19.01
C GLN A 238 12.58 4.07 19.30
N LEU A 239 13.49 3.42 18.55
CA LEU A 239 13.76 2.00 18.70
C LEU A 239 14.53 1.65 19.96
N ASP A 240 14.20 0.49 20.52
CA ASP A 240 14.95 -0.17 21.58
C ASP A 240 16.23 -0.82 21.04
N THR A 241 17.03 -1.38 21.93
CA THR A 241 18.19 -2.23 21.60
C THR A 241 17.73 -3.43 20.77
N ALA A 242 18.46 -3.74 19.72
CA ALA A 242 18.14 -4.77 18.72
C ALA A 242 16.83 -4.54 17.95
N GLY A 243 16.23 -3.34 18.05
CA GLY A 243 14.97 -3.00 17.40
C GLY A 243 15.06 -2.95 15.86
N THR A 244 13.92 -3.05 15.20
CA THR A 244 13.81 -3.11 13.74
C THR A 244 13.03 -1.94 13.17
N LEU A 245 13.63 -1.21 12.20
CA LEU A 245 12.93 -0.24 11.35
C LEU A 245 12.59 -0.86 10.00
N VAL A 246 11.30 -0.85 9.63
CA VAL A 246 10.83 -1.32 8.32
C VAL A 246 10.41 -0.15 7.46
N PHE A 247 11.08 0.05 6.33
CA PHE A 247 10.70 1.03 5.32
C PHE A 247 9.66 0.47 4.37
N VAL A 248 8.53 1.14 4.25
CA VAL A 248 7.42 0.84 3.33
C VAL A 248 7.06 2.05 2.48
N GLY A 249 6.96 3.22 3.11
CA GLY A 249 6.70 4.47 2.44
C GLY A 249 7.84 4.88 1.50
N THR A 250 7.50 5.33 0.29
CA THR A 250 8.46 5.92 -0.65
C THR A 250 8.36 7.44 -0.62
N GLY A 251 9.49 8.13 -0.70
CA GLY A 251 9.56 9.59 -0.67
C GLY A 251 10.76 10.13 -1.44
N ARG A 252 10.77 11.44 -1.71
CA ARG A 252 11.85 12.12 -2.47
C ARG A 252 13.04 12.49 -1.60
N GLU A 253 12.78 12.93 -0.38
CA GLU A 253 13.83 13.34 0.55
C GLU A 253 14.48 12.10 1.16
N LEU A 254 15.80 12.12 1.24
CA LEU A 254 16.56 11.04 1.86
C LEU A 254 16.65 11.26 3.37
N PRO A 255 16.28 10.28 4.21
CA PRO A 255 16.43 10.37 5.66
C PRO A 255 17.91 10.37 6.06
N ARG A 256 18.24 11.13 7.09
CA ARG A 256 19.57 11.15 7.71
C ARG A 256 19.64 10.08 8.79
N ILE A 257 20.08 8.91 8.43
CA ILE A 257 20.21 7.80 9.37
C ILE A 257 21.43 8.01 10.28
N ASN A 258 21.18 8.06 11.59
CA ASN A 258 22.26 8.09 12.59
C ASN A 258 22.88 6.70 12.72
N HIS A 259 23.92 6.44 11.93
CA HIS A 259 24.59 5.14 11.91
C HIS A 259 25.26 4.78 13.25
N ASN A 260 25.72 5.76 14.04
CA ASN A 260 26.29 5.49 15.35
C ASN A 260 25.24 4.92 16.32
N ARG A 261 24.00 5.45 16.26
CA ARG A 261 22.89 4.89 17.01
C ARG A 261 22.58 3.46 16.58
N SER A 262 22.56 3.22 15.26
CA SER A 262 22.34 1.87 14.72
C SER A 262 23.41 0.88 15.19
N ILE A 263 24.67 1.32 15.30
CA ILE A 263 25.77 0.48 15.81
C ILE A 263 25.61 0.21 17.32
N ILE A 264 25.40 1.26 18.12
CA ILE A 264 25.37 1.16 19.58
C ILE A 264 24.19 0.32 20.07
N LEU A 265 23.03 0.45 19.42
CA LEU A 265 21.81 -0.29 19.77
C LEU A 265 21.60 -1.56 18.93
N GLU A 266 22.54 -1.91 18.04
CA GLU A 266 22.45 -3.08 17.12
C GLU A 266 21.15 -3.11 16.30
N LEU A 267 20.71 -1.93 15.79
CA LEU A 267 19.44 -1.81 15.09
C LEU A 267 19.45 -2.48 13.71
N SER A 268 18.33 -3.10 13.34
CA SER A 268 18.07 -3.62 12.01
C SER A 268 17.28 -2.60 11.17
N ILE A 269 17.65 -2.46 9.89
CA ILE A 269 16.90 -1.67 8.92
C ILE A 269 16.51 -2.56 7.74
N VAL A 270 15.21 -2.68 7.49
CA VAL A 270 14.63 -3.59 6.49
C VAL A 270 13.76 -2.80 5.52
N GLY A 271 13.88 -3.07 4.22
CA GLY A 271 12.93 -2.59 3.20
C GLY A 271 11.86 -3.64 2.92
N ALA A 272 10.61 -3.22 2.84
CA ALA A 272 9.49 -4.03 2.38
C ALA A 272 9.07 -3.56 0.98
N TYR A 273 9.03 -4.46 0.00
CA TYR A 273 8.68 -4.16 -1.37
C TYR A 273 7.86 -5.28 -2.00
N ASN A 274 6.77 -4.91 -2.67
CA ASN A 274 5.84 -5.85 -3.29
C ASN A 274 5.22 -6.84 -2.26
N TYR A 275 5.03 -8.09 -2.69
CA TYR A 275 4.24 -9.09 -1.97
C TYR A 275 4.96 -10.44 -1.94
N ASP A 276 4.63 -11.27 -0.94
CA ASP A 276 4.99 -12.68 -0.91
C ASP A 276 4.30 -13.46 -2.05
N ASP A 277 4.85 -14.61 -2.44
CA ASP A 277 4.12 -15.54 -3.30
C ASP A 277 2.87 -16.04 -2.56
N GLY A 278 1.70 -15.98 -3.22
CA GLY A 278 0.41 -16.25 -2.57
C GLY A 278 -0.17 -15.07 -1.76
N GLY A 279 0.54 -13.94 -1.66
CA GLY A 279 0.12 -12.80 -0.84
C GLY A 279 -1.26 -12.24 -1.18
N PHE A 280 -1.69 -12.32 -2.44
CA PHE A 280 -3.05 -11.89 -2.84
C PHE A 280 -4.14 -12.82 -2.30
N ALA A 281 -3.93 -14.14 -2.31
CA ALA A 281 -4.88 -15.07 -1.72
C ALA A 281 -4.99 -14.84 -0.21
N HIS A 282 -3.87 -14.71 0.50
CA HIS A 282 -3.86 -14.41 1.93
C HIS A 282 -4.51 -13.05 2.26
N ALA A 283 -4.35 -12.06 1.38
CA ALA A 283 -5.02 -10.76 1.54
C ALA A 283 -6.54 -10.87 1.37
N LEU A 284 -7.00 -11.62 0.35
CA LEU A 284 -8.43 -11.89 0.16
C LEU A 284 -9.03 -12.63 1.36
N ASP A 285 -8.35 -13.67 1.85
CA ASP A 285 -8.77 -14.44 3.03
C ASP A 285 -8.90 -13.52 4.26
N LEU A 286 -7.91 -12.65 4.48
CA LEU A 286 -7.94 -11.70 5.59
C LEU A 286 -9.09 -10.69 5.46
N LEU A 287 -9.29 -10.12 4.27
CA LEU A 287 -10.38 -9.17 4.01
C LEU A 287 -11.76 -9.84 4.15
N ALA A 288 -11.90 -11.09 3.73
CA ALA A 288 -13.15 -11.86 3.84
C ALA A 288 -13.43 -12.35 5.26
N SER A 289 -12.41 -12.51 6.11
CA SER A 289 -12.55 -13.03 7.49
C SER A 289 -13.31 -12.11 8.43
N GLY A 290 -13.49 -10.83 8.09
CA GLY A 290 -14.07 -9.81 8.97
C GLY A 290 -13.11 -9.30 10.07
N ALA A 291 -11.86 -9.76 10.09
CA ALA A 291 -10.85 -9.31 11.06
C ALA A 291 -10.32 -7.89 10.77
N VAL A 292 -10.60 -7.37 9.58
CA VAL A 292 -10.16 -6.04 9.12
C VAL A 292 -11.37 -5.12 9.01
N PRO A 293 -11.36 -3.93 9.64
CA PRO A 293 -12.50 -3.01 9.69
C PRO A 293 -12.60 -2.22 8.35
N LEU A 294 -13.18 -2.84 7.33
CA LEU A 294 -13.25 -2.30 5.96
C LEU A 294 -13.86 -0.90 5.89
N ASP A 295 -14.93 -0.65 6.68
CA ASP A 295 -15.61 0.66 6.72
C ASP A 295 -14.74 1.78 7.28
N LEU A 296 -13.70 1.44 8.04
CA LEU A 296 -12.71 2.38 8.55
C LEU A 296 -11.52 2.55 7.60
N LEU A 297 -11.29 1.60 6.71
CA LEU A 297 -10.16 1.61 5.77
C LEU A 297 -10.50 2.23 4.42
N ILE A 298 -11.76 2.15 4.00
CA ILE A 298 -12.25 2.70 2.73
C ILE A 298 -13.12 3.92 3.02
N GLU A 299 -12.93 5.02 2.29
CA GLU A 299 -13.82 6.18 2.38
C GLU A 299 -15.25 5.82 1.91
N ALA A 300 -16.25 6.45 2.50
CA ALA A 300 -17.66 6.11 2.24
C ALA A 300 -18.06 6.36 0.78
N ASP A 301 -17.59 7.47 0.20
CA ASP A 301 -17.94 7.89 -1.14
C ASP A 301 -16.85 7.48 -2.15
N ASP A 302 -17.30 6.87 -3.25
CA ASP A 302 -16.47 6.58 -4.40
C ASP A 302 -16.42 7.80 -5.33
N VAL A 303 -15.35 7.90 -6.11
CA VAL A 303 -15.16 8.98 -7.08
C VAL A 303 -15.18 8.45 -8.52
N GLY A 304 -15.73 9.23 -9.45
CA GLY A 304 -15.59 8.93 -10.87
C GLY A 304 -14.23 9.40 -11.43
N LEU A 305 -13.90 8.99 -12.66
CA LEU A 305 -12.63 9.35 -13.32
C LEU A 305 -12.39 10.87 -13.38
N GLY A 306 -13.43 11.69 -13.57
CA GLY A 306 -13.31 13.15 -13.60
C GLY A 306 -12.92 13.78 -12.25
N ALA A 307 -13.13 13.07 -11.14
CA ALA A 307 -12.75 13.52 -9.79
C ALA A 307 -11.43 12.91 -9.29
N LEU A 308 -10.74 12.10 -10.10
CA LEU A 308 -9.50 11.41 -9.73
C LEU A 308 -8.40 12.39 -9.30
N LEU A 309 -8.07 13.38 -10.14
CA LEU A 309 -7.00 14.35 -9.83
C LEU A 309 -7.32 15.22 -8.60
N PRO A 310 -8.52 15.78 -8.42
CA PRO A 310 -8.92 16.44 -7.15
C PRO A 310 -8.77 15.52 -5.93
N ALA A 311 -9.14 14.24 -6.03
CA ALA A 311 -8.98 13.27 -4.94
C ALA A 311 -7.50 13.02 -4.61
N MET A 312 -6.63 12.91 -5.62
CA MET A 312 -5.18 12.79 -5.43
C MET A 312 -4.60 13.98 -4.66
N HIS A 313 -4.98 15.22 -5.00
CA HIS A 313 -4.54 16.41 -4.28
C HIS A 313 -4.97 16.40 -2.81
N ARG A 314 -6.22 16.03 -2.52
CA ARG A 314 -6.73 15.94 -1.15
C ARG A 314 -6.05 14.84 -0.33
N LEU A 315 -5.75 13.69 -0.97
CA LEU A 315 -4.97 12.62 -0.35
C LEU A 315 -3.54 13.08 -0.01
N ALA A 316 -2.87 13.78 -0.94
CA ALA A 316 -1.53 14.33 -0.74
C ALA A 316 -1.51 15.40 0.37
N ALA A 317 -2.57 16.21 0.48
CA ALA A 317 -2.73 17.21 1.54
C ALA A 317 -3.09 16.60 2.93
N GLY A 318 -3.32 15.27 3.01
CA GLY A 318 -3.71 14.61 4.27
C GLY A 318 -5.15 14.86 4.71
N GLU A 319 -5.99 15.40 3.84
CA GLU A 319 -7.39 15.71 4.14
C GLU A 319 -8.28 14.47 4.19
N ILE A 320 -7.90 13.42 3.45
CA ILE A 320 -8.60 12.15 3.37
C ILE A 320 -7.81 11.10 4.16
N PRO A 321 -8.42 10.46 5.17
CA PRO A 321 -7.74 9.48 5.99
C PRO A 321 -7.65 8.09 5.36
N GLY A 322 -8.70 7.61 4.70
CA GLY A 322 -8.81 6.26 4.19
C GLY A 322 -8.49 6.11 2.70
N LYS A 323 -8.70 4.91 2.19
CA LYS A 323 -8.54 4.56 0.78
C LYS A 323 -9.72 5.13 -0.03
N VAL A 324 -9.44 5.93 -1.04
CA VAL A 324 -10.43 6.40 -2.01
C VAL A 324 -10.55 5.37 -3.12
N MET A 325 -11.78 4.96 -3.41
CA MET A 325 -12.10 4.08 -4.53
C MET A 325 -12.58 4.90 -5.74
N VAL A 326 -12.10 4.53 -6.90
CA VAL A 326 -12.48 5.11 -8.20
C VAL A 326 -13.38 4.11 -8.91
N CYS A 327 -14.56 4.59 -9.36
CA CYS A 327 -15.46 3.87 -10.26
C CYS A 327 -15.22 4.40 -11.68
N PRO A 328 -14.71 3.59 -12.62
CA PRO A 328 -14.31 4.08 -13.94
C PRO A 328 -15.46 4.11 -14.97
N TYR A 329 -16.72 4.24 -14.54
CA TYR A 329 -17.93 4.37 -15.41
C TYR A 329 -18.91 5.41 -14.88
#